data_b2361b9ad44f9e16cddcd995c7870138
#
_entry.id   b2361b9ad44f9e16cddcd995c7870138
#
_cell.length_a   1.000
_cell.length_b   1.000
_cell.length_c   1.000
_cell.angle_alpha   90.00
_cell.angle_beta   90.00
_cell.angle_gamma   90.00
#
_symmetry.space_group_name_H-M   'P 1'
#
loop_
_entity.id
_entity.type
_entity.pdbx_description
1 polymer ?
#
loop_
_entity_poly.entity_id
_entity_poly.type
_entity_poly.pdbx_seq_one_letter_code
_entity_poly.pdbx_strand_id
1 'polypeptide(L)'
;QIIDELKALSAQAGLANQGEEERIITSVFLYKFLNDKFMYNLSKFAEEIGETIEEILKNENDELDAFYDTTSGDVAFGYEDTIQYLINHVEQADFYKQFDDALVRIAQNTRNDIFAVETAEGSHRPLFEPISTPVEPSNRNNFAKNIFGIIAQDKFDFSSAFAGSFDFYSTIF
;
A
#
# COMPACT_ATOMS: atom_id res chain seq x y z
N GLN A 1 12.61 -12.35 -8.31
CA GLN A 1 11.20 -11.95 -8.10
C GLN A 1 11.06 -10.99 -6.94
N ILE A 2 9.96 -10.24 -6.89
CA ILE A 2 9.72 -9.22 -5.87
C ILE A 2 9.78 -9.80 -4.44
N ILE A 3 9.22 -10.98 -4.23
CA ILE A 3 9.22 -11.63 -2.91
C ILE A 3 10.64 -11.96 -2.45
N ASP A 4 11.48 -12.45 -3.35
CA ASP A 4 12.88 -12.78 -3.03
C ASP A 4 13.68 -11.52 -2.68
N GLU A 5 13.45 -10.43 -3.40
CA GLU A 5 14.07 -9.14 -3.12
C GLU A 5 13.62 -8.60 -1.74
N LEU A 6 12.33 -8.70 -1.42
CA LEU A 6 11.79 -8.30 -0.11
C LEU A 6 12.34 -9.17 1.03
N LYS A 7 12.49 -10.48 0.81
CA LYS A 7 13.12 -11.38 1.80
C LYS A 7 14.57 -11.02 2.06
N ALA A 8 15.32 -10.70 0.99
CA ALA A 8 16.71 -10.30 1.13
C ALA A 8 16.86 -9.01 1.93
N LEU A 9 15.99 -8.01 1.70
CA LEU A 9 15.99 -6.77 2.47
C LEU A 9 15.62 -7.00 3.93
N SER A 10 14.64 -7.86 4.21
CA SER A 10 14.24 -8.19 5.57
C SER A 10 15.37 -8.89 6.33
N ALA A 11 16.09 -9.80 5.67
CA ALA A 11 17.26 -10.47 6.24
C ALA A 11 18.38 -9.47 6.55
N GLN A 12 18.65 -8.52 5.67
CA GLN A 12 19.64 -7.46 5.90
C GLN A 12 19.27 -6.57 7.07
N ALA A 13 17.99 -6.40 7.34
CA ALA A 13 17.48 -5.62 8.47
C ALA A 13 17.41 -6.43 9.78
N GLY A 14 17.88 -7.67 9.78
CA GLY A 14 17.90 -8.53 10.96
C GLY A 14 16.58 -9.26 11.26
N LEU A 15 15.67 -9.34 10.30
CA LEU A 15 14.34 -9.92 10.46
C LEU A 15 14.21 -11.34 9.90
N ALA A 16 15.30 -11.94 9.42
CA ALA A 16 15.28 -13.28 8.81
C ALA A 16 14.71 -14.34 9.78
N ASN A 17 13.84 -15.18 9.22
CA ASN A 17 13.21 -16.31 9.94
C ASN A 17 12.38 -15.91 11.17
N GLN A 18 11.86 -14.72 11.19
CA GLN A 18 10.96 -14.25 12.23
C GLN A 18 9.54 -14.06 11.66
N GLY A 19 8.52 -14.18 12.51
CA GLY A 19 7.14 -13.91 12.12
C GLY A 19 6.92 -12.51 11.54
N GLU A 20 7.75 -11.55 11.95
CA GLU A 20 7.75 -10.18 11.43
C GLU A 20 8.15 -10.09 9.96
N GLU A 21 9.07 -10.94 9.49
CA GLU A 21 9.46 -10.98 8.09
C GLU A 21 8.26 -11.29 7.20
N GLU A 22 7.52 -12.34 7.53
CA GLU A 22 6.34 -12.75 6.76
C GLU A 22 5.24 -11.66 6.78
N ARG A 23 5.00 -11.08 7.95
CA ARG A 23 4.04 -9.99 8.11
C ARG A 23 4.38 -8.79 7.22
N ILE A 24 5.64 -8.37 7.24
CA ILE A 24 6.11 -7.22 6.47
C ILE A 24 6.00 -7.48 4.97
N ILE A 25 6.46 -8.63 4.50
CA ILE A 25 6.40 -9.00 3.08
C ILE A 25 4.96 -9.04 2.59
N THR A 26 4.08 -9.67 3.35
CA THR A 26 2.65 -9.75 3.01
C THR A 26 2.01 -8.36 2.97
N SER A 27 2.30 -7.52 3.97
CA SER A 27 1.75 -6.16 4.03
C SER A 27 2.22 -5.28 2.87
N VAL A 28 3.51 -5.32 2.58
CA VAL A 28 4.10 -4.51 1.49
C VAL A 28 3.56 -4.94 0.14
N PHE A 29 3.46 -6.23 -0.09
CA PHE A 29 2.92 -6.76 -1.34
C PHE A 29 1.44 -6.41 -1.51
N LEU A 30 0.66 -6.57 -0.44
CA LEU A 30 -0.76 -6.19 -0.43
C LEU A 30 -0.93 -4.69 -0.67
N TYR A 31 -0.12 -3.85 -0.02
CA TYR A 31 -0.11 -2.41 -0.26
C TYR A 31 0.11 -2.08 -1.74
N LYS A 32 1.13 -2.67 -2.36
CA LYS A 32 1.42 -2.49 -3.78
C LYS A 32 0.23 -2.90 -4.66
N PHE A 33 -0.34 -4.07 -4.42
CA PHE A 33 -1.49 -4.57 -5.16
C PHE A 33 -2.69 -3.62 -5.05
N LEU A 34 -3.02 -3.21 -3.83
CA LEU A 34 -4.16 -2.33 -3.57
C LEU A 34 -3.95 -0.92 -4.12
N ASN A 35 -2.73 -0.40 -4.04
CA ASN A 35 -2.38 0.87 -4.66
C ASN A 35 -2.57 0.84 -6.18
N ASP A 36 -2.07 -0.19 -6.83
CA ASP A 36 -2.18 -0.31 -8.29
C ASP A 36 -3.63 -0.46 -8.73
N LYS A 37 -4.43 -1.22 -7.98
CA LYS A 37 -5.86 -1.35 -8.22
C LYS A 37 -6.60 -0.03 -8.05
N PHE A 38 -6.32 0.68 -6.97
CA PHE A 38 -6.89 2.00 -6.70
C PHE A 38 -6.56 2.97 -7.84
N MET A 39 -5.30 3.05 -8.25
CA MET A 39 -4.85 3.94 -9.32
C MET A 39 -5.45 3.55 -10.69
N TYR A 40 -5.60 2.28 -10.97
CA TYR A 40 -6.24 1.79 -12.19
C TYR A 40 -7.72 2.23 -12.24
N ASN A 41 -8.47 2.02 -11.18
CA ASN A 41 -9.87 2.45 -11.09
C ASN A 41 -10.00 3.97 -11.19
N LEU A 42 -9.11 4.69 -10.52
CA LEU A 42 -9.09 6.15 -10.54
C LEU A 42 -8.77 6.70 -11.94
N SER A 43 -7.86 6.06 -12.68
CA SER A 43 -7.54 6.46 -14.05
C SER A 43 -8.74 6.35 -14.98
N LYS A 44 -9.55 5.32 -14.84
CA LYS A 44 -10.79 5.15 -15.60
C LYS A 44 -11.83 6.21 -15.26
N PHE A 45 -12.01 6.48 -13.98
CA PHE A 45 -12.92 7.52 -13.51
C PHE A 45 -12.50 8.90 -14.02
N ALA A 46 -11.20 9.20 -13.96
CA ALA A 46 -10.64 10.46 -14.45
C ALA A 46 -10.89 10.66 -15.95
N GLU A 47 -10.74 9.61 -16.77
CA GLU A 47 -11.09 9.65 -18.19
C GLU A 47 -12.56 9.95 -18.41
N GLU A 48 -13.46 9.35 -17.64
CA GLU A 48 -14.89 9.54 -17.77
C GLU A 48 -15.33 10.97 -17.46
N ILE A 49 -14.72 11.63 -16.48
CA ILE A 49 -15.08 13.00 -16.11
C ILE A 49 -14.21 14.08 -16.76
N GLY A 50 -13.14 13.67 -17.49
CA GLY A 50 -12.27 14.60 -18.21
C GLY A 50 -11.30 15.36 -17.31
N GLU A 51 -10.94 14.81 -16.16
CA GLU A 51 -9.97 15.38 -15.21
C GLU A 51 -8.72 14.51 -15.09
N THR A 52 -7.65 15.08 -14.52
CA THR A 52 -6.45 14.32 -14.21
C THR A 52 -6.58 13.63 -12.85
N ILE A 53 -5.86 12.50 -12.66
CA ILE A 53 -5.80 11.81 -11.37
C ILE A 53 -5.34 12.76 -10.26
N GLU A 54 -4.35 13.60 -10.56
CA GLU A 54 -3.80 14.54 -9.57
C GLU A 54 -4.83 15.59 -9.14
N GLU A 55 -5.61 16.11 -10.07
CA GLU A 55 -6.69 17.05 -9.77
C GLU A 55 -7.74 16.43 -8.85
N ILE A 56 -8.15 15.19 -9.12
CA ILE A 56 -9.12 14.48 -8.30
C ILE A 56 -8.57 14.21 -6.90
N LEU A 57 -7.34 13.72 -6.79
CA LEU A 57 -6.73 13.36 -5.50
C LEU A 57 -6.40 14.56 -4.62
N LYS A 58 -5.99 15.68 -5.23
CA LYS A 58 -5.66 16.89 -4.47
C LYS A 58 -6.87 17.68 -4.01
N ASN A 59 -7.97 17.56 -4.75
CA ASN A 59 -9.22 18.19 -4.37
C ASN A 59 -10.00 17.20 -3.51
N GLU A 60 -10.01 17.42 -2.19
CA GLU A 60 -10.96 16.80 -1.27
C GLU A 60 -12.35 17.37 -1.56
N ASN A 61 -12.88 17.01 -2.71
CA ASN A 61 -14.14 17.54 -3.22
C ASN A 61 -15.12 16.40 -3.53
N ASP A 62 -16.29 16.80 -3.99
CA ASP A 62 -17.40 15.90 -4.33
C ASP A 62 -17.00 14.80 -5.33
N GLU A 63 -15.99 15.04 -6.19
CA GLU A 63 -15.55 14.09 -7.22
C GLU A 63 -14.78 12.90 -6.60
N LEU A 64 -13.92 13.16 -5.62
CA LEU A 64 -13.22 12.08 -4.91
C LEU A 64 -14.21 11.23 -4.11
N ASP A 65 -15.17 11.86 -3.45
CA ASP A 65 -16.24 11.15 -2.75
C ASP A 65 -17.11 10.35 -3.72
N ALA A 66 -17.46 10.92 -4.86
CA ALA A 66 -18.19 10.21 -5.91
C ALA A 66 -17.41 9.00 -6.43
N PHE A 67 -16.10 9.14 -6.60
CA PHE A 67 -15.24 8.01 -6.98
C PHE A 67 -15.26 6.91 -5.92
N TYR A 68 -15.10 7.24 -4.65
CA TYR A 68 -15.18 6.25 -3.56
C TYR A 68 -16.52 5.52 -3.52
N ASP A 69 -17.61 6.22 -3.82
CA ASP A 69 -18.94 5.61 -3.85
C ASP A 69 -19.10 4.63 -5.02
N THR A 70 -18.44 4.88 -6.16
CA THR A 70 -18.45 3.94 -7.29
C THR A 70 -17.60 2.70 -7.06
N THR A 71 -16.61 2.79 -6.18
CA THR A 71 -15.68 1.70 -5.84
C THR A 71 -15.91 1.15 -4.43
N SER A 72 -17.14 1.24 -3.93
CA SER A 72 -17.52 0.64 -2.65
C SER A 72 -17.22 -0.88 -2.70
N GLY A 73 -16.42 -1.36 -1.75
CA GLY A 73 -15.89 -2.73 -1.78
C GLY A 73 -14.42 -2.82 -2.18
N ASP A 74 -13.81 -1.75 -2.66
CA ASP A 74 -12.38 -1.64 -2.87
C ASP A 74 -11.73 -0.74 -1.81
N VAL A 75 -10.45 -0.96 -1.55
CA VAL A 75 -9.72 -0.17 -0.56
C VAL A 75 -9.56 1.27 -1.04
N ALA A 76 -9.90 2.24 -0.20
CA ALA A 76 -9.76 3.67 -0.46
C ALA A 76 -8.41 4.19 0.05
N PHE A 77 -7.74 4.99 -0.79
CA PHE A 77 -6.46 5.65 -0.47
C PHE A 77 -6.66 7.16 -0.44
N GLY A 78 -5.99 7.84 0.48
CA GLY A 78 -5.77 9.29 0.38
C GLY A 78 -4.61 9.60 -0.57
N TYR A 79 -4.51 10.86 -1.01
CA TYR A 79 -3.44 11.29 -1.91
C TYR A 79 -2.05 10.97 -1.34
N GLU A 80 -1.81 11.31 -0.07
CA GLU A 80 -0.52 11.11 0.60
C GLU A 80 -0.19 9.65 0.92
N ASP A 81 -1.13 8.74 0.69
CA ASP A 81 -0.98 7.32 0.99
C ASP A 81 -0.56 6.51 -0.24
N THR A 82 -0.56 7.12 -1.42
CA THR A 82 -0.26 6.45 -2.68
C THR A 82 1.25 6.32 -2.92
N ILE A 83 1.65 5.30 -3.69
CA ILE A 83 3.04 5.17 -4.17
C ILE A 83 3.43 6.40 -4.98
N GLN A 84 2.53 6.92 -5.81
CA GLN A 84 2.77 8.07 -6.66
C GLN A 84 3.11 9.34 -5.88
N TYR A 85 2.55 9.51 -4.70
CA TYR A 85 2.91 10.60 -3.80
C TYR A 85 4.23 10.31 -3.07
N LEU A 86 4.33 9.13 -2.46
CA LEU A 86 5.45 8.78 -1.59
C LEU A 86 6.78 8.68 -2.33
N ILE A 87 6.77 8.32 -3.61
CA ILE A 87 8.01 8.23 -4.41
C ILE A 87 8.77 9.56 -4.47
N ASN A 88 8.07 10.68 -4.37
CA ASN A 88 8.67 12.01 -4.37
C ASN A 88 9.24 12.40 -2.99
N HIS A 89 9.05 11.57 -1.97
CA HIS A 89 9.46 11.84 -0.59
C HIS A 89 10.51 10.85 -0.07
N VAL A 90 10.93 9.90 -0.91
CA VAL A 90 11.82 8.79 -0.49
C VAL A 90 13.19 9.27 0.00
N GLU A 91 13.65 10.43 -0.42
CA GLU A 91 14.93 11.00 0.00
C GLU A 91 14.86 11.81 1.31
N GLN A 92 13.66 11.97 1.87
CA GLN A 92 13.50 12.69 3.14
C GLN A 92 13.95 11.83 4.32
N ALA A 93 14.52 12.47 5.33
CA ALA A 93 15.10 11.78 6.49
C ALA A 93 14.09 10.99 7.33
N ASP A 94 12.80 11.35 7.25
CA ASP A 94 11.70 10.71 7.97
C ASP A 94 10.82 9.85 7.05
N PHE A 95 11.32 9.44 5.90
CA PHE A 95 10.52 8.68 4.93
C PHE A 95 9.90 7.41 5.53
N TYR A 96 10.64 6.67 6.37
CA TYR A 96 10.11 5.48 7.04
C TYR A 96 8.83 5.80 7.82
N LYS A 97 8.80 6.95 8.48
CA LYS A 97 7.63 7.39 9.26
C LYS A 97 6.47 7.77 8.33
N GLN A 98 6.75 8.47 7.24
CA GLN A 98 5.73 8.82 6.25
C GLN A 98 5.08 7.58 5.66
N PHE A 99 5.85 6.54 5.36
CA PHE A 99 5.34 5.29 4.83
C PHE A 99 4.53 4.52 5.88
N ASP A 100 5.05 4.38 7.10
CA ASP A 100 4.33 3.75 8.21
C ASP A 100 3.01 4.48 8.51
N ASP A 101 3.03 5.80 8.54
CA ASP A 101 1.83 6.61 8.77
C ASP A 101 0.79 6.44 7.65
N ALA A 102 1.24 6.32 6.40
CA ALA A 102 0.36 6.03 5.26
C ALA A 102 -0.36 4.69 5.43
N LEU A 103 0.37 3.64 5.81
CA LEU A 103 -0.21 2.32 6.08
C LEU A 103 -1.26 2.37 7.19
N VAL A 104 -0.97 3.09 8.27
CA VAL A 104 -1.89 3.27 9.40
C VAL A 104 -3.14 4.07 8.97
N ARG A 105 -2.98 5.14 8.19
CA ARG A 105 -4.12 5.93 7.69
C ARG A 105 -5.04 5.10 6.82
N ILE A 106 -4.50 4.28 5.93
CA ILE A 106 -5.30 3.36 5.10
C ILE A 106 -6.10 2.41 5.99
N ALA A 107 -5.46 1.81 6.99
CA ALA A 107 -6.10 0.89 7.92
C ALA A 107 -7.17 1.56 8.79
N GLN A 108 -7.00 2.83 9.14
CA GLN A 108 -7.92 3.59 9.99
C GLN A 108 -9.03 4.30 9.20
N ASN A 109 -8.95 4.33 7.87
CA ASN A 109 -9.99 4.94 7.05
C ASN A 109 -11.28 4.14 7.21
N THR A 110 -12.36 4.81 7.62
CA THR A 110 -13.65 4.17 7.87
C THR A 110 -14.24 3.48 6.64
N ARG A 111 -13.91 3.94 5.43
CA ARG A 111 -14.30 3.29 4.17
C ARG A 111 -13.64 1.91 4.02
N ASN A 112 -12.56 1.64 4.73
CA ASN A 112 -11.79 0.39 4.69
C ASN A 112 -12.10 -0.55 5.86
N ASP A 113 -13.04 -0.22 6.75
CA ASP A 113 -13.36 -1.03 7.93
C ASP A 113 -13.77 -2.46 7.57
N ILE A 114 -14.41 -2.66 6.42
CA ILE A 114 -14.83 -3.98 5.93
C ILE A 114 -13.66 -4.94 5.65
N PHE A 115 -12.44 -4.40 5.51
CA PHE A 115 -11.22 -5.19 5.26
C PHE A 115 -10.46 -5.54 6.54
N ALA A 116 -10.91 -5.06 7.71
CA ALA A 116 -10.33 -5.45 8.98
C ALA A 116 -10.58 -6.94 9.24
N VAL A 117 -9.54 -7.64 9.68
CA VAL A 117 -9.64 -9.08 9.98
C VAL A 117 -10.15 -9.27 11.39
N GLU A 118 -11.26 -10.01 11.53
CA GLU A 118 -11.77 -10.40 12.84
C GLU A 118 -10.88 -11.48 13.46
N THR A 119 -10.41 -11.25 14.67
CA THR A 119 -9.61 -12.24 15.40
C THR A 119 -10.51 -13.23 16.14
N ALA A 120 -9.94 -14.38 16.56
CA ALA A 120 -10.65 -15.39 17.33
C ALA A 120 -11.21 -14.88 18.67
N GLU A 121 -10.72 -13.75 19.16
CA GLU A 121 -11.15 -13.10 20.40
C GLU A 121 -12.26 -12.05 20.15
N GLY A 122 -12.72 -11.90 18.91
CA GLY A 122 -13.75 -10.92 18.53
C GLY A 122 -13.27 -9.48 18.37
N SER A 123 -11.94 -9.26 18.40
CA SER A 123 -11.35 -7.97 18.07
C SER A 123 -10.99 -7.88 16.60
N HIS A 124 -11.04 -6.67 16.03
CA HIS A 124 -10.64 -6.45 14.64
C HIS A 124 -9.15 -6.15 14.55
N ARG A 125 -8.45 -6.89 13.70
CA ARG A 125 -7.06 -6.62 13.36
C ARG A 125 -7.02 -5.57 12.24
N PRO A 126 -6.22 -4.50 12.36
CA PRO A 126 -6.12 -3.52 11.29
C PRO A 126 -5.55 -4.14 10.01
N LEU A 127 -5.97 -3.63 8.86
CA LEU A 127 -5.50 -4.08 7.54
C LEU A 127 -3.96 -3.95 7.42
N PHE A 128 -3.42 -2.85 7.93
CA PHE A 128 -2.00 -2.58 7.94
C PHE A 128 -1.52 -2.08 9.30
N GLU A 129 -0.31 -2.45 9.65
CA GLU A 129 0.44 -1.92 10.79
C GLU A 129 1.78 -1.36 10.30
N PRO A 130 2.46 -0.50 11.10
CA PRO A 130 3.79 -0.03 10.74
C PRO A 130 4.76 -1.19 10.45
N ILE A 131 5.58 -1.06 9.42
CA ILE A 131 6.53 -2.10 9.02
C ILE A 131 7.93 -1.86 9.56
N SER A 132 8.30 -0.63 9.93
CA SER A 132 9.65 -0.31 10.37
C SER A 132 9.87 -0.50 11.87
N THR A 133 8.81 -0.67 12.66
CA THR A 133 8.88 -0.82 14.12
C THR A 133 9.85 -1.92 14.60
N PRO A 134 9.87 -3.13 14.00
CA PRO A 134 10.80 -4.17 14.43
C PRO A 134 12.25 -3.95 13.97
N VAL A 135 12.51 -2.95 13.13
CA VAL A 135 13.84 -2.61 12.63
C VAL A 135 14.54 -1.67 13.61
N GLU A 136 15.86 -1.85 13.80
CA GLU A 136 16.66 -0.92 14.59
C GLU A 136 16.45 0.53 14.13
N PRO A 137 16.23 1.48 15.06
CA PRO A 137 15.90 2.87 14.71
C PRO A 137 16.85 3.52 13.70
N SER A 138 18.15 3.24 13.79
CA SER A 138 19.16 3.79 12.88
C SER A 138 19.05 3.25 11.44
N ASN A 139 18.38 2.11 11.26
CA ASN A 139 18.24 1.43 9.97
C ASN A 139 16.86 1.58 9.33
N ARG A 140 15.90 2.16 10.04
CA ARG A 140 14.51 2.23 9.60
C ARG A 140 14.34 2.96 8.27
N ASN A 141 15.01 4.09 8.11
CA ASN A 141 14.87 4.87 6.89
C ASN A 141 15.46 4.15 5.67
N ASN A 142 16.63 3.54 5.80
CA ASN A 142 17.21 2.72 4.75
C ASN A 142 16.33 1.52 4.39
N PHE A 143 15.79 0.86 5.38
CA PHE A 143 14.89 -0.28 5.18
C PHE A 143 13.64 0.12 4.41
N ALA A 144 12.94 1.16 4.85
CA ALA A 144 11.73 1.66 4.18
C ALA A 144 12.02 2.14 2.76
N LYS A 145 13.10 2.88 2.56
CA LYS A 145 13.55 3.38 1.27
C LYS A 145 13.85 2.24 0.28
N ASN A 146 14.55 1.21 0.74
CA ASN A 146 14.90 0.06 -0.10
C ASN A 146 13.68 -0.77 -0.46
N ILE A 147 12.77 -1.01 0.49
CA ILE A 147 11.50 -1.69 0.22
C ILE A 147 10.68 -0.90 -0.80
N PHE A 148 10.56 0.40 -0.59
CA PHE A 148 9.79 1.26 -1.48
C PHE A 148 10.39 1.28 -2.89
N GLY A 149 11.71 1.29 -3.00
CA GLY A 149 12.42 1.19 -4.28
C GLY A 149 12.10 -0.09 -5.05
N ILE A 150 11.77 -1.19 -4.38
CA ILE A 150 11.34 -2.43 -5.03
C ILE A 150 9.90 -2.30 -5.53
N ILE A 151 8.97 -1.89 -4.66
CA ILE A 151 7.54 -1.88 -5.00
C ILE A 151 7.16 -0.77 -5.98
N ALA A 152 7.95 0.28 -6.07
CA ALA A 152 7.72 1.38 -7.01
C ALA A 152 8.25 1.12 -8.44
N GLN A 153 8.86 -0.04 -8.69
CA GLN A 153 9.36 -0.39 -10.02
C GLN A 153 8.23 -0.78 -10.97
N ASP A 154 8.27 -0.26 -12.20
CA ASP A 154 7.26 -0.52 -13.22
C ASP A 154 7.10 -2.01 -13.57
N LYS A 155 8.18 -2.79 -13.46
CA LYS A 155 8.14 -4.25 -13.72
C LYS A 155 7.20 -5.01 -12.77
N PHE A 156 6.75 -4.40 -11.68
CA PHE A 156 5.83 -5.01 -10.71
C PHE A 156 4.44 -4.37 -10.78
N ASP A 157 4.04 -3.83 -11.92
CA ASP A 157 2.72 -3.27 -12.12
C ASP A 157 1.65 -4.38 -12.23
N PHE A 158 0.64 -4.31 -11.38
CA PHE A 158 -0.48 -5.25 -11.35
C PHE A 158 -1.68 -4.80 -12.19
N SER A 159 -1.62 -3.63 -12.84
CA SER A 159 -2.79 -3.05 -13.52
C SER A 159 -3.40 -3.96 -14.58
N SER A 160 -2.59 -4.75 -15.29
CA SER A 160 -3.06 -5.72 -16.28
C SER A 160 -3.89 -6.87 -15.68
N ALA A 161 -3.72 -7.15 -14.40
CA ALA A 161 -4.46 -8.21 -13.70
C ALA A 161 -5.91 -7.80 -13.38
N PHE A 162 -6.22 -6.51 -13.39
CA PHE A 162 -7.53 -5.99 -13.01
C PHE A 162 -8.56 -6.04 -14.13
N ALA A 163 -8.14 -6.35 -15.36
CA ALA A 163 -9.03 -6.54 -16.48
C ALA A 163 -9.81 -7.87 -16.44
N GLY A 164 -9.45 -8.78 -15.52
CA GLY A 164 -10.09 -10.08 -15.33
C GLY A 164 -10.17 -10.46 -13.85
N SER A 165 -10.60 -11.68 -13.56
CA SER A 165 -10.56 -12.21 -12.19
C SER A 165 -9.10 -12.51 -11.81
N PHE A 166 -8.61 -11.86 -10.77
CA PHE A 166 -7.26 -12.06 -10.26
C PHE A 166 -7.32 -12.55 -8.82
N ASP A 167 -6.73 -13.71 -8.56
CA ASP A 167 -6.56 -14.22 -7.20
C ASP A 167 -5.19 -13.84 -6.67
N PHE A 168 -5.19 -12.82 -5.81
CA PHE A 168 -3.99 -12.30 -5.18
C PHE A 168 -3.23 -13.38 -4.40
N TYR A 169 -3.96 -14.16 -3.62
CA TYR A 169 -3.34 -15.15 -2.74
C TYR A 169 -2.69 -16.30 -3.50
N SER A 170 -3.32 -16.82 -4.55
CA SER A 170 -2.74 -17.90 -5.35
C SER A 170 -1.53 -17.46 -6.16
N THR A 171 -1.37 -16.16 -6.39
CA THR A 171 -0.20 -15.62 -7.11
C THR A 171 1.01 -15.43 -6.20
N ILE A 172 0.79 -15.13 -4.90
CA ILE A 172 1.86 -14.89 -3.92
C ILE A 172 2.27 -16.19 -3.23
N PHE A 173 1.32 -17.02 -2.90
CA PHE A 173 1.47 -18.25 -2.15
C PHE A 173 1.21 -19.46 -3.05
#